data_2d010b6290bbec3dceaaca72d70db13f
#
_entry.id   2d010b6290bbec3dceaaca72d70db13f
#
_cell.length_a   1.000
_cell.length_b   1.000
_cell.length_c   1.000
_cell.angle_alpha   90.00
_cell.angle_beta   90.00
_cell.angle_gamma   90.00
#
_symmetry.space_group_name_H-M   'P 1'
#
loop_
_entity.id
_entity.type
_entity.pdbx_description
1 polymer ?
#
loop_
_entity_poly.entity_id
_entity_poly.type
_entity_poly.pdbx_seq_one_letter_code
_entity_poly.pdbx_strand_id
1 'polypeptide(L)'
;MIKEASLECERLGFDSIYVSDHMVPRPNTPYPEKDEYDLDVPYLECWTLLSALAVETTDVKLGTFTLCNSFRQPPSLLAKMAATLDHISNGRLIFGLGAGYNELEYTMYGVPYPKKATRIRQLEEAVQIAIKMWTEERPTFEGRY
;
A
#
# COMPACT_ATOMS: atom_id res chain seq x y z
N MET A 1 -17.09 -12.42 -3.29
CA MET A 1 -17.49 -11.02 -3.00
C MET A 1 -16.48 -9.99 -3.52
N ILE A 2 -15.24 -9.82 -2.99
CA ILE A 2 -14.28 -8.80 -3.50
C ILE A 2 -13.83 -9.09 -4.93
N LYS A 3 -13.45 -10.34 -5.24
CA LYS A 3 -13.12 -10.76 -6.61
C LYS A 3 -14.25 -10.46 -7.59
N GLU A 4 -15.45 -10.86 -7.27
CA GLU A 4 -16.63 -10.63 -8.11
C GLU A 4 -16.89 -9.13 -8.34
N ALA A 5 -16.75 -8.30 -7.30
CA ALA A 5 -16.87 -6.86 -7.42
C ALA A 5 -15.79 -6.27 -8.34
N SER A 6 -14.56 -6.75 -8.24
CA SER A 6 -13.45 -6.29 -9.08
C SER A 6 -13.63 -6.67 -10.55
N LEU A 7 -14.09 -7.88 -10.83
CA LEU A 7 -14.44 -8.32 -12.19
C LEU A 7 -15.63 -7.54 -12.76
N GLU A 8 -16.59 -7.20 -11.91
CA GLU A 8 -17.73 -6.38 -12.33
C GLU A 8 -17.32 -4.93 -12.62
N CYS A 9 -16.40 -4.34 -11.82
CA CYS A 9 -15.82 -3.04 -12.14
C CYS A 9 -15.13 -3.05 -13.50
N GLU A 10 -14.34 -4.08 -13.79
CA GLU A 10 -13.68 -4.23 -15.08
C GLU A 10 -14.71 -4.36 -16.22
N ARG A 11 -15.72 -5.20 -16.04
CA ARG A 11 -16.81 -5.38 -17.04
C ARG A 11 -17.59 -4.09 -17.32
N LEU A 12 -17.75 -3.24 -16.30
CA LEU A 12 -18.42 -1.94 -16.41
C LEU A 12 -17.52 -0.82 -16.96
N GLY A 13 -16.25 -1.10 -17.25
CA GLY A 13 -15.31 -0.16 -17.85
C GLY A 13 -14.72 0.86 -16.87
N PHE A 14 -14.58 0.51 -15.59
CA PHE A 14 -13.82 1.34 -14.66
C PHE A 14 -12.33 1.32 -15.03
N ASP A 15 -11.68 2.49 -15.02
CA ASP A 15 -10.26 2.63 -15.36
C ASP A 15 -9.33 2.02 -14.30
N SER A 16 -9.74 2.07 -13.04
CA SER A 16 -8.88 1.65 -11.92
C SER A 16 -9.66 1.26 -10.67
N ILE A 17 -9.07 0.35 -9.90
CA ILE A 17 -9.53 -0.06 -8.56
C ILE A 17 -8.44 0.29 -7.56
N TYR A 18 -8.81 0.94 -6.47
CA TYR A 18 -7.88 1.28 -5.40
C TYR A 18 -8.23 0.55 -4.11
N VAL A 19 -7.18 0.07 -3.43
CA VAL A 19 -7.28 -0.56 -2.12
C VAL A 19 -6.58 0.33 -1.10
N SER A 20 -7.26 0.59 0.02
CA SER A 20 -6.67 1.31 1.16
C SER A 20 -5.72 0.39 1.94
N ASP A 21 -4.65 0.98 2.48
CA ASP A 21 -3.66 0.26 3.29
C ASP A 21 -3.84 0.57 4.78
N HIS A 22 -4.97 0.16 5.33
CA HIS A 22 -5.19 0.14 6.76
C HIS A 22 -5.02 -1.29 7.29
N MET A 23 -4.51 -1.41 8.49
CA MET A 23 -4.29 -2.71 9.14
C MET A 23 -5.48 -3.13 10.00
N VAL A 24 -6.39 -2.20 10.27
CA VAL A 24 -7.63 -2.43 11.02
C VAL A 24 -8.79 -1.74 10.32
N PRO A 25 -10.03 -2.26 10.47
CA PRO A 25 -11.21 -1.61 9.93
C PRO A 25 -11.32 -0.18 10.44
N ARG A 26 -11.58 0.77 9.55
CA ARG A 26 -11.86 2.14 9.98
C ARG A 26 -13.33 2.29 10.33
N PRO A 27 -13.65 2.99 11.44
CA PRO A 27 -15.04 3.37 11.72
C PRO A 27 -15.58 4.25 10.60
N ASN A 28 -16.90 4.22 10.42
CA ASN A 28 -17.62 5.05 9.44
C ASN A 28 -17.66 6.55 9.82
N THR A 29 -16.84 7.00 10.76
CA THR A 29 -16.74 8.39 11.19
C THR A 29 -15.43 9.01 10.72
N PRO A 30 -15.41 10.28 10.31
CA PRO A 30 -14.19 10.94 9.84
C PRO A 30 -13.14 11.15 10.94
N TYR A 31 -13.54 11.12 12.21
CA TYR A 31 -12.67 11.30 13.38
C TYR A 31 -13.04 10.28 14.47
N PRO A 32 -12.69 8.99 14.27
CA PRO A 32 -13.06 7.94 15.21
C PRO A 32 -12.31 8.11 16.55
N GLU A 33 -13.02 7.91 17.66
CA GLU A 33 -12.42 7.67 18.95
C GLU A 33 -11.85 6.25 19.00
N LYS A 34 -10.94 5.97 19.96
CA LYS A 34 -10.23 4.67 20.00
C LYS A 34 -11.16 3.46 20.11
N ASP A 35 -12.32 3.64 20.73
CA ASP A 35 -13.28 2.57 21.01
C ASP A 35 -14.28 2.32 19.86
N GLU A 36 -14.19 3.09 18.78
CA GLU A 36 -15.10 2.98 17.62
C GLU A 36 -14.59 2.01 16.52
N TYR A 37 -13.43 1.38 16.72
CA TYR A 37 -12.91 0.40 15.78
C TYR A 37 -13.60 -0.96 15.99
N ASP A 38 -14.35 -1.41 15.00
CA ASP A 38 -14.92 -2.75 14.97
C ASP A 38 -13.85 -3.75 14.50
N LEU A 39 -13.12 -4.32 15.44
CA LEU A 39 -12.04 -5.26 15.18
C LEU A 39 -12.52 -6.66 14.79
N ASP A 40 -13.81 -6.95 14.92
CA ASP A 40 -14.39 -8.23 14.53
C ASP A 40 -14.73 -8.30 13.03
N VAL A 41 -14.69 -7.15 12.34
CA VAL A 41 -14.88 -7.12 10.89
C VAL A 41 -13.60 -7.56 10.17
N PRO A 42 -13.65 -8.59 9.31
CA PRO A 42 -12.51 -8.99 8.50
C PRO A 42 -12.00 -7.83 7.63
N TYR A 43 -10.73 -7.50 7.78
CA TYR A 43 -10.08 -6.47 6.98
C TYR A 43 -8.87 -7.07 6.26
N LEU A 44 -8.84 -6.97 4.92
CA LEU A 44 -7.83 -7.64 4.13
C LEU A 44 -6.61 -6.73 3.94
N GLU A 45 -5.43 -7.34 4.05
CA GLU A 45 -4.17 -6.66 3.81
C GLU A 45 -4.06 -6.26 2.34
N CYS A 46 -3.75 -4.99 2.12
CA CYS A 46 -3.81 -4.32 0.83
C CYS A 46 -2.96 -5.01 -0.26
N TRP A 47 -1.70 -5.32 0.05
CA TRP A 47 -0.76 -5.84 -0.93
C TRP A 47 -1.09 -7.27 -1.36
N THR A 48 -1.45 -8.09 -0.40
CA THR A 48 -1.88 -9.47 -0.64
C THR A 48 -3.16 -9.51 -1.49
N LEU A 49 -4.11 -8.62 -1.18
CA LEU A 49 -5.35 -8.50 -1.96
C LEU A 49 -5.06 -8.06 -3.39
N LEU A 50 -4.27 -7.00 -3.60
CA LEU A 50 -3.91 -6.53 -4.94
C LEU A 50 -3.18 -7.60 -5.76
N SER A 51 -2.33 -8.41 -5.12
CA SER A 51 -1.65 -9.52 -5.79
C SER A 51 -2.62 -10.58 -6.29
N ALA A 52 -3.66 -10.89 -5.51
CA ALA A 52 -4.72 -11.79 -5.95
C ALA A 52 -5.55 -11.19 -7.10
N LEU A 53 -5.91 -9.91 -7.01
CA LEU A 53 -6.67 -9.22 -8.05
C LEU A 53 -5.87 -9.09 -9.37
N ALA A 54 -4.55 -8.98 -9.29
CA ALA A 54 -3.70 -8.87 -10.46
C ALA A 54 -3.76 -10.08 -11.40
N VAL A 55 -4.00 -11.28 -10.85
CA VAL A 55 -4.15 -12.51 -11.64
C VAL A 55 -5.60 -12.80 -12.06
N GLU A 56 -6.56 -12.14 -11.42
CA GLU A 56 -7.98 -12.35 -11.68
C GLU A 56 -8.56 -11.33 -12.67
N THR A 57 -7.92 -10.16 -12.83
CA THR A 57 -8.33 -9.07 -13.73
C THR A 57 -7.35 -8.96 -14.92
N THR A 58 -7.77 -8.33 -16.00
CA THR A 58 -6.97 -8.23 -17.25
C THR A 58 -6.65 -6.79 -17.67
N ASP A 59 -7.58 -5.86 -17.51
CA ASP A 59 -7.50 -4.51 -18.08
C ASP A 59 -7.48 -3.40 -17.02
N VAL A 60 -8.29 -3.54 -15.96
CA VAL A 60 -8.41 -2.51 -14.91
C VAL A 60 -7.09 -2.30 -14.17
N LYS A 61 -6.69 -1.05 -13.97
CA LYS A 61 -5.51 -0.70 -13.19
C LYS A 61 -5.76 -0.96 -11.71
N LEU A 62 -4.72 -1.39 -11.02
CA LEU A 62 -4.77 -1.77 -9.60
C LEU A 62 -3.89 -0.81 -8.79
N GLY A 63 -4.49 -0.07 -7.90
CA GLY A 63 -3.82 0.99 -7.17
C GLY A 63 -3.85 0.83 -5.65
N THR A 64 -2.85 1.40 -5.00
CA THR A 64 -2.83 1.58 -3.55
C THR A 64 -3.19 3.02 -3.20
N PHE A 65 -4.09 3.23 -2.22
CA PHE A 65 -4.50 4.57 -1.81
C PHE A 65 -4.55 4.73 -0.28
N THR A 66 -3.40 4.90 0.30
CA THR A 66 -2.00 4.75 -0.12
C THR A 66 -1.30 3.76 0.80
N LEU A 67 -0.26 3.08 0.32
CA LEU A 67 0.57 2.22 1.18
C LEU A 67 1.25 3.04 2.28
N CYS A 68 1.24 2.54 3.49
CA CYS A 68 2.05 3.09 4.56
C CYS A 68 3.51 2.62 4.43
N ASN A 69 4.42 3.55 4.17
CA ASN A 69 5.85 3.24 4.02
C ASN A 69 6.45 2.46 5.21
N SER A 70 5.94 2.69 6.41
CA SER A 70 6.52 2.11 7.63
C SER A 70 6.19 0.62 7.84
N PHE A 71 5.13 0.10 7.23
CA PHE A 71 4.71 -1.30 7.43
C PHE A 71 5.49 -2.29 6.55
N ARG A 72 6.13 -1.84 5.50
CA ARG A 72 6.86 -2.70 4.54
C ARG A 72 8.30 -2.24 4.40
N GLN A 73 9.08 -2.52 5.43
CA GLN A 73 10.50 -2.18 5.49
C GLN A 73 11.38 -3.41 5.19
N PRO A 74 12.56 -3.23 4.61
CA PRO A 74 13.11 -1.96 4.12
C PRO A 74 12.47 -1.49 2.81
N PRO A 75 12.61 -0.20 2.43
CA PRO A 75 12.02 0.34 1.20
C PRO A 75 12.44 -0.39 -0.08
N SER A 76 13.63 -0.95 -0.11
CA SER A 76 14.11 -1.78 -1.22
C SER A 76 13.29 -3.06 -1.41
N LEU A 77 12.83 -3.68 -0.33
CA LEU A 77 11.91 -4.82 -0.40
C LEU A 77 10.57 -4.39 -0.99
N LEU A 78 10.03 -3.27 -0.51
CA LEU A 78 8.77 -2.73 -1.06
C LEU A 78 8.88 -2.40 -2.55
N ALA A 79 9.98 -1.79 -2.98
CA ALA A 79 10.24 -1.51 -4.39
C ALA A 79 10.31 -2.80 -5.23
N LYS A 80 10.92 -3.87 -4.70
CA LYS A 80 10.94 -5.19 -5.34
C LYS A 80 9.55 -5.81 -5.44
N MET A 81 8.76 -5.71 -4.37
CA MET A 81 7.37 -6.19 -4.36
C MET A 81 6.53 -5.44 -5.41
N ALA A 82 6.69 -4.12 -5.50
CA ALA A 82 5.99 -3.30 -6.48
C ALA A 82 6.34 -3.69 -7.93
N ALA A 83 7.61 -3.82 -8.26
CA ALA A 83 8.03 -4.28 -9.57
C ALA A 83 7.50 -5.69 -9.90
N THR A 84 7.43 -6.58 -8.90
CA THR A 84 6.88 -7.92 -9.08
C THR A 84 5.38 -7.88 -9.39
N LEU A 85 4.61 -7.09 -8.63
CA LEU A 85 3.17 -6.95 -8.86
C LEU A 85 2.86 -6.26 -10.18
N ASP A 86 3.65 -5.25 -10.56
CA ASP A 86 3.52 -4.58 -11.85
C ASP A 86 3.76 -5.56 -13.00
N HIS A 87 4.78 -6.42 -12.88
CA HIS A 87 5.05 -7.47 -13.86
C HIS A 87 3.94 -8.51 -13.95
N ILE A 88 3.42 -9.00 -12.81
CA ILE A 88 2.29 -9.96 -12.76
C ILE A 88 1.04 -9.35 -13.40
N SER A 89 0.81 -8.07 -13.18
CA SER A 89 -0.36 -7.36 -13.71
C SER A 89 -0.18 -6.82 -15.12
N ASN A 90 0.95 -7.07 -15.82
CA ASN A 90 1.28 -6.51 -17.14
C ASN A 90 1.26 -4.97 -17.17
N GLY A 91 1.91 -4.33 -16.19
CA GLY A 91 2.05 -2.86 -16.15
C GLY A 91 0.81 -2.11 -15.70
N ARG A 92 -0.09 -2.75 -14.94
CA ARG A 92 -1.34 -2.13 -14.46
C ARG A 92 -1.25 -1.57 -13.04
N LEU A 93 -0.08 -1.66 -12.38
CA LEU A 93 0.06 -1.16 -11.02
C LEU A 93 0.09 0.37 -10.96
N ILE A 94 -0.72 0.96 -10.08
CA ILE A 94 -0.59 2.35 -9.64
C ILE A 94 -0.05 2.35 -8.22
N PHE A 95 1.22 2.69 -8.08
CA PHE A 95 1.93 2.64 -6.80
C PHE A 95 1.78 3.94 -6.03
N GLY A 96 0.84 3.98 -5.10
CA GLY A 96 0.63 5.09 -4.17
C GLY A 96 1.32 4.83 -2.83
N LEU A 97 2.21 5.71 -2.39
CA LEU A 97 2.96 5.58 -1.14
C LEU A 97 2.73 6.78 -0.22
N GLY A 98 2.58 6.55 1.07
CA GLY A 98 2.33 7.55 2.08
C GLY A 98 3.18 7.38 3.34
N ALA A 99 3.30 8.47 4.13
CA ALA A 99 4.10 8.47 5.37
C ALA A 99 3.43 7.77 6.55
N GLY A 100 2.17 7.36 6.42
CA GLY A 100 1.37 6.83 7.52
C GLY A 100 0.97 7.90 8.54
N TYR A 101 -0.14 7.68 9.24
CA TYR A 101 -0.64 8.65 10.22
C TYR A 101 -1.37 8.02 11.42
N ASN A 102 -1.86 6.79 11.29
CA ASN A 102 -2.68 6.16 12.31
C ASN A 102 -1.81 5.46 13.37
N GLU A 103 -1.53 6.17 14.47
CA GLU A 103 -0.70 5.67 15.57
C GLU A 103 -1.21 4.35 16.17
N LEU A 104 -2.53 4.14 16.18
CA LEU A 104 -3.12 2.91 16.70
C LEU A 104 -2.64 1.69 15.91
N GLU A 105 -2.63 1.76 14.59
CA GLU A 105 -2.16 0.67 13.72
C GLU A 105 -0.68 0.35 13.97
N TYR A 106 0.16 1.37 14.11
CA TYR A 106 1.56 1.17 14.44
C TYR A 106 1.74 0.43 15.77
N THR A 107 0.99 0.86 16.78
CA THR A 107 1.04 0.24 18.11
C THR A 107 0.55 -1.21 18.10
N MET A 108 -0.58 -1.48 17.44
CA MET A 108 -1.17 -2.82 17.38
C MET A 108 -0.28 -3.83 16.64
N TYR A 109 0.43 -3.37 15.62
CA TYR A 109 1.32 -4.22 14.81
C TYR A 109 2.79 -4.17 15.24
N GLY A 110 3.09 -3.50 16.36
CA GLY A 110 4.45 -3.44 16.91
C GLY A 110 5.46 -2.69 16.04
N VAL A 111 4.97 -1.79 15.19
CA VAL A 111 5.79 -0.95 14.32
C VAL A 111 6.12 0.36 15.03
N PRO A 112 7.37 0.83 15.06
CA PRO A 112 7.73 2.11 15.64
C PRO A 112 6.96 3.27 15.00
N TYR A 113 6.42 4.18 15.82
CA TYR A 113 5.73 5.38 15.37
C TYR A 113 6.60 6.63 15.54
N PRO A 114 7.46 6.98 14.58
CA PRO A 114 8.31 8.14 14.66
C PRO A 114 7.51 9.45 14.57
N LYS A 115 8.14 10.56 14.97
CA LYS A 115 7.55 11.90 14.77
C LYS A 115 7.20 12.13 13.30
N LYS A 116 6.16 12.92 13.04
CA LYS A 116 5.66 13.23 11.69
C LYS A 116 6.78 13.65 10.72
N ALA A 117 7.66 14.56 11.15
CA ALA A 117 8.77 15.02 10.31
C ALA A 117 9.74 13.88 9.93
N THR A 118 9.96 12.92 10.82
CA THR A 118 10.79 11.73 10.55
C THR A 118 10.11 10.83 9.52
N ARG A 119 8.81 10.54 9.68
CA ARG A 119 8.06 9.71 8.73
C ARG A 119 8.03 10.30 7.33
N ILE A 120 7.93 11.63 7.21
CA ILE A 120 7.99 12.32 5.91
C ILE A 120 9.37 12.16 5.26
N ARG A 121 10.46 12.29 6.03
CA ARG A 121 11.81 12.07 5.49
C ARG A 121 12.08 10.61 5.12
N GLN A 122 11.57 9.67 5.91
CA GLN A 122 11.61 8.25 5.56
C GLN A 122 10.85 7.95 4.26
N LEU A 123 9.70 8.58 4.05
CA LEU A 123 8.97 8.48 2.78
C LEU A 123 9.78 9.06 1.61
N GLU A 124 10.42 10.21 1.79
CA GLU A 124 11.26 10.83 0.76
C GLU A 124 12.41 9.90 0.34
N GLU A 125 13.13 9.31 1.30
CA GLU A 125 14.20 8.35 1.01
C GLU A 125 13.64 7.07 0.36
N ALA A 126 12.52 6.56 0.83
CA ALA A 126 11.88 5.37 0.25
C ALA A 126 11.48 5.56 -1.22
N VAL A 127 10.95 6.73 -1.57
CA VAL A 127 10.63 7.07 -2.96
C VAL A 127 11.89 7.11 -3.82
N GLN A 128 12.97 7.72 -3.33
CA GLN A 128 14.25 7.77 -4.05
C GLN A 128 14.84 6.37 -4.25
N ILE A 129 14.80 5.53 -3.23
CA ILE A 129 15.25 4.13 -3.32
C ILE A 129 14.44 3.38 -4.38
N ALA A 130 13.11 3.50 -4.35
CA ALA A 130 12.24 2.84 -5.30
C ALA A 130 12.53 3.27 -6.75
N ILE A 131 12.64 4.57 -6.99
CA ILE A 131 12.98 5.10 -8.32
C ILE A 131 14.32 4.55 -8.80
N LYS A 132 15.37 4.60 -7.97
CA LYS A 132 16.69 4.05 -8.31
C LYS A 132 16.61 2.57 -8.66
N MET A 133 15.91 1.77 -7.84
CA MET A 133 15.75 0.33 -8.08
C MET A 133 15.03 0.00 -9.39
N TRP A 134 14.16 0.88 -9.87
CA TRP A 134 13.43 0.67 -11.12
C TRP A 134 14.13 1.23 -12.35
N THR A 135 15.11 2.12 -12.19
CA THR A 135 15.73 2.85 -13.30
C THR A 135 17.22 2.63 -13.44
N GLU A 136 17.92 2.18 -12.40
CA GLU A 136 19.37 1.98 -12.43
C GLU A 136 19.72 0.48 -12.46
N GLU A 137 20.75 0.11 -13.21
CA GLU A 137 21.21 -1.29 -13.32
C GLU A 137 21.77 -1.83 -12.00
N ARG A 138 22.51 -0.98 -11.27
CA ARG A 138 23.14 -1.30 -9.96
C ARG A 138 22.88 -0.19 -8.96
N PRO A 139 21.64 -0.07 -8.44
CA PRO A 139 21.29 1.02 -7.56
C PRO A 139 22.04 0.95 -6.22
N THR A 140 22.56 2.09 -5.81
CA THR A 140 23.08 2.30 -4.46
C THR A 140 22.41 3.53 -3.85
N PHE A 141 22.16 3.49 -2.54
CA PHE A 141 21.58 4.60 -1.82
C PHE A 141 22.20 4.70 -0.43
N GLU A 142 22.70 5.87 -0.10
CA GLU A 142 23.17 6.20 1.24
C GLU A 142 22.19 7.19 1.85
N GLY A 143 21.41 6.77 2.81
CA GLY A 143 20.41 7.55 3.50
C GLY A 143 20.65 7.62 5.00
N ARG A 144 19.71 8.26 5.69
CA ARG A 144 19.74 8.39 7.15
C ARG A 144 18.78 7.41 7.84
N TYR A 145 17.80 6.94 7.16
CA TYR A 145 16.66 6.21 7.74
C TYR A 145 16.51 4.82 7.17
#